data_cf2a3d623d96355a29291a7f41589762
#
_entry.id   cf2a3d623d96355a29291a7f41589762
#
_cell.length_a   1.000
_cell.length_b   1.000
_cell.length_c   1.000
_cell.angle_alpha   90.00
_cell.angle_beta   90.00
_cell.angle_gamma   90.00
#
_symmetry.space_group_name_H-M   'P 1'
#
loop_
_entity.id
_entity.type
_entity.pdbx_description
1 polymer ?
#
loop_
_entity_poly.entity_id
_entity_poly.type
_entity_poly.pdbx_seq_one_letter_code
_entity_poly.pdbx_strand_id
1 'polypeptide(L)'
;MAAGDAARGVGVCAALIYPATLSSIIVIFEGSRYRSLAVGLWAATSGVGIALGPIIGGVLLEHYAWNSIFWVCSVIGVVALACIAVAVPEVRAYRSERFDFPGTVLSVAGVGLLVWGIIERPTYGWLSWQVIGGICAALIILAVFAAVEGHTHAPLIDVGLFRRATFTSSTCAICVAFFCLFGFIFITTQWFQALRGYTALQTAVATLPFAVVMAAVAPFATQLAKRFGYRSVVSTGLLFLSASMFVVTRVDAHCSYWFVVVPTMALMAAGIALIQGPATDALMSTVPESSTGAASAVNDTIREIGGTLGVAVMGSAISSVYPDELSDSLSGLQIPSSIAKAAEDSVMAAKSILPHLPAGIRQTVEQSVSTSFMSATHAACWIACALALAFALLCWITLPKHDSGNLPQ
;
A
#
# COMPACT_ATOMS: atom_id res chain seq x y z
N MET A 1 -24.48 2.41 -9.34
CA MET A 1 -23.94 2.24 -10.69
C MET A 1 -22.99 3.38 -11.07
N ALA A 2 -23.42 4.63 -11.18
CA ALA A 2 -22.57 5.77 -11.58
C ALA A 2 -21.28 5.99 -10.76
N ALA A 3 -21.30 5.75 -9.45
CA ALA A 3 -20.11 5.89 -8.59
C ALA A 3 -19.04 4.85 -8.89
N GLY A 4 -19.45 3.61 -9.16
CA GLY A 4 -18.52 2.53 -9.50
C GLY A 4 -17.87 2.74 -10.87
N ASP A 5 -18.61 3.28 -11.82
CA ASP A 5 -18.09 3.56 -13.17
C ASP A 5 -17.13 4.76 -13.17
N ALA A 6 -17.43 5.80 -12.37
CA ALA A 6 -16.52 6.92 -12.16
C ALA A 6 -15.20 6.48 -11.46
N ALA A 7 -15.28 5.63 -10.43
CA ALA A 7 -14.12 5.10 -9.75
C ALA A 7 -13.23 4.24 -10.68
N ARG A 8 -13.85 3.42 -11.56
CA ARG A 8 -13.11 2.65 -12.58
C ARG A 8 -12.38 3.56 -13.57
N GLY A 9 -13.05 4.64 -14.05
CA GLY A 9 -12.43 5.62 -14.94
C GLY A 9 -11.22 6.30 -14.32
N VAL A 10 -11.33 6.73 -13.06
CA VAL A 10 -10.20 7.30 -12.29
C VAL A 10 -9.06 6.30 -12.14
N GLY A 11 -9.36 5.02 -11.87
CA GLY A 11 -8.36 3.96 -11.76
C GLY A 11 -7.56 3.75 -13.06
N VAL A 12 -8.23 3.72 -14.21
CA VAL A 12 -7.57 3.60 -15.53
C VAL A 12 -6.65 4.79 -15.80
N CYS A 13 -7.11 6.02 -15.54
CA CYS A 13 -6.29 7.23 -15.70
C CYS A 13 -5.08 7.22 -14.76
N ALA A 14 -5.25 6.84 -13.49
CA ALA A 14 -4.15 6.76 -12.52
C ALA A 14 -3.10 5.73 -12.94
N ALA A 15 -3.52 4.57 -13.45
CA ALA A 15 -2.63 3.53 -13.96
C ALA A 15 -1.74 3.99 -15.12
N LEU A 16 -2.21 4.93 -15.93
CA LEU A 16 -1.42 5.52 -17.02
C LEU A 16 -0.48 6.64 -16.55
N ILE A 17 -0.95 7.48 -15.61
CA ILE A 17 -0.21 8.67 -15.16
C ILE A 17 0.97 8.27 -14.26
N TYR A 18 0.78 7.38 -13.32
CA TYR A 18 1.75 7.11 -12.27
C TYR A 18 3.08 6.55 -12.81
N PRO A 19 3.10 5.49 -13.66
CA PRO A 19 4.33 5.00 -14.28
C PRO A 19 5.00 6.02 -15.20
N ALA A 20 4.20 6.82 -15.92
CA ALA A 20 4.72 7.83 -16.81
C ALA A 20 5.48 8.94 -16.06
N THR A 21 5.06 9.30 -14.83
CA THR A 21 5.75 10.33 -14.04
C THR A 21 7.13 9.88 -13.60
N LEU A 22 7.28 8.65 -13.11
CA LEU A 22 8.58 8.12 -12.67
C LEU A 22 9.53 7.94 -13.85
N SER A 23 9.08 7.35 -14.97
CA SER A 23 9.90 7.17 -16.16
C SER A 23 10.38 8.49 -16.74
N SER A 24 9.51 9.51 -16.79
CA SER A 24 9.88 10.86 -17.24
C SER A 24 10.96 11.48 -16.35
N ILE A 25 10.85 11.37 -15.03
CA ILE A 25 11.88 11.87 -14.09
C ILE A 25 13.21 11.17 -14.35
N ILE A 26 13.22 9.86 -14.53
CA ILE A 26 14.45 9.10 -14.75
C ILE A 26 15.14 9.53 -16.04
N VAL A 27 14.40 9.73 -17.12
CA VAL A 27 14.93 10.15 -18.41
C VAL A 27 15.41 11.61 -18.38
N ILE A 28 14.62 12.54 -17.81
CA ILE A 28 14.98 13.97 -17.75
C ILE A 28 16.24 14.20 -16.89
N PHE A 29 16.40 13.46 -15.81
CA PHE A 29 17.56 13.57 -14.90
C PHE A 29 18.65 12.52 -15.17
N GLU A 30 18.66 11.92 -16.35
CA GLU A 30 19.68 10.98 -16.77
C GLU A 30 21.07 11.61 -16.72
N GLY A 31 22.07 10.87 -16.18
CA GLY A 31 23.44 11.37 -16.00
C GLY A 31 23.56 12.53 -14.99
N SER A 32 22.48 13.06 -14.48
CA SER A 32 22.48 14.17 -13.52
C SER A 32 22.76 13.70 -12.09
N ARG A 33 23.60 14.47 -11.37
CA ARG A 33 23.80 14.30 -9.91
C ARG A 33 22.51 14.47 -9.11
N TYR A 34 21.49 15.07 -9.70
CA TYR A 34 20.19 15.33 -9.05
C TYR A 34 19.16 14.21 -9.23
N ARG A 35 19.44 13.15 -9.99
CA ARG A 35 18.51 12.03 -10.23
C ARG A 35 17.95 11.45 -8.94
N SER A 36 18.81 11.16 -7.96
CA SER A 36 18.39 10.58 -6.66
C SER A 36 17.52 11.52 -5.86
N LEU A 37 17.81 12.83 -5.91
CA LEU A 37 16.99 13.84 -5.27
C LEU A 37 15.62 13.93 -5.95
N ALA A 38 15.56 13.88 -7.28
CA ALA A 38 14.30 13.91 -8.01
C ALA A 38 13.41 12.70 -7.71
N VAL A 39 13.99 11.48 -7.66
CA VAL A 39 13.27 10.26 -7.23
C VAL A 39 12.83 10.37 -5.77
N GLY A 40 13.66 10.90 -4.89
CA GLY A 40 13.31 11.14 -3.49
C GLY A 40 12.16 12.13 -3.32
N LEU A 41 12.15 13.23 -4.10
CA LEU A 41 11.08 14.21 -4.10
C LEU A 41 9.78 13.63 -4.67
N TRP A 42 9.86 12.82 -5.72
CA TRP A 42 8.72 12.09 -6.26
C TRP A 42 8.09 11.16 -5.19
N ALA A 43 8.93 10.42 -4.46
CA ALA A 43 8.46 9.58 -3.35
C ALA A 43 7.84 10.42 -2.22
N ALA A 44 8.42 11.58 -1.89
CA ALA A 44 7.87 12.51 -0.89
C ALA A 44 6.50 13.07 -1.31
N THR A 45 6.32 13.39 -2.59
CA THR A 45 5.04 13.88 -3.14
C THR A 45 3.94 12.82 -2.98
N SER A 46 4.27 11.54 -3.18
CA SER A 46 3.33 10.44 -2.91
C SER A 46 2.90 10.41 -1.44
N GLY A 47 3.84 10.60 -0.50
CA GLY A 47 3.54 10.68 0.93
C GLY A 47 2.63 11.87 1.29
N VAL A 48 2.87 13.02 0.68
CA VAL A 48 2.00 14.21 0.83
C VAL A 48 0.61 13.92 0.29
N GLY A 49 0.48 13.25 -0.85
CA GLY A 49 -0.80 12.84 -1.43
C GLY A 49 -1.59 11.89 -0.52
N ILE A 50 -0.92 10.90 0.09
CA ILE A 50 -1.53 9.97 1.05
C ILE A 50 -2.09 10.72 2.27
N ALA A 51 -1.44 11.80 2.70
CA ALA A 51 -1.89 12.58 3.83
C ALA A 51 -3.00 13.60 3.49
N LEU A 52 -2.84 14.32 2.39
CA LEU A 52 -3.80 15.35 1.99
C LEU A 52 -5.10 14.75 1.46
N GLY A 53 -5.05 13.57 0.84
CA GLY A 53 -6.22 12.89 0.31
C GLY A 53 -7.35 12.75 1.33
N PRO A 54 -7.12 12.08 2.47
CA PRO A 54 -8.13 11.95 3.52
C PRO A 54 -8.60 13.27 4.12
N ILE A 55 -7.71 14.29 4.24
CA ILE A 55 -8.07 15.61 4.78
C ILE A 55 -9.03 16.33 3.82
N ILE A 56 -8.65 16.42 2.54
CA ILE A 56 -9.49 17.03 1.51
C ILE A 56 -10.81 16.27 1.39
N GLY A 57 -10.74 14.92 1.34
CA GLY A 57 -11.92 14.06 1.30
C GLY A 57 -12.81 14.24 2.53
N GLY A 58 -12.24 14.31 3.73
CA GLY A 58 -12.95 14.53 4.98
C GLY A 58 -13.68 15.88 5.02
N VAL A 59 -13.01 16.98 4.65
CA VAL A 59 -13.62 18.32 4.56
C VAL A 59 -14.75 18.33 3.54
N LEU A 60 -14.54 17.70 2.37
CA LEU A 60 -15.56 17.66 1.34
C LEU A 60 -16.79 16.85 1.77
N LEU A 61 -16.61 15.73 2.46
CA LEU A 61 -17.70 14.89 2.94
C LEU A 61 -18.47 15.48 4.12
N GLU A 62 -17.85 16.35 4.93
CA GLU A 62 -18.55 17.07 6.01
C GLU A 62 -19.41 18.22 5.50
N HIS A 63 -19.02 18.88 4.40
CA HIS A 63 -19.67 20.13 3.96
C HIS A 63 -20.41 20.00 2.62
N TYR A 64 -20.10 18.98 1.82
CA TYR A 64 -20.62 18.79 0.46
C TYR A 64 -21.06 17.35 0.22
N ALA A 65 -21.77 17.13 -0.87
CA ALA A 65 -22.15 15.80 -1.32
C ALA A 65 -20.92 14.97 -1.77
N TRP A 66 -20.97 13.65 -1.65
CA TRP A 66 -19.88 12.71 -1.98
C TRP A 66 -19.26 12.91 -3.37
N ASN A 67 -20.02 13.38 -4.34
CA ASN A 67 -19.56 13.66 -5.70
C ASN A 67 -18.58 14.85 -5.80
N SER A 68 -18.51 15.70 -4.79
CA SER A 68 -17.57 16.83 -4.72
C SER A 68 -16.11 16.40 -4.82
N ILE A 69 -15.78 15.19 -4.34
CA ILE A 69 -14.43 14.63 -4.42
C ILE A 69 -13.99 14.50 -5.88
N PHE A 70 -14.86 14.01 -6.77
CA PHE A 70 -14.55 13.86 -8.20
C PHE A 70 -14.37 15.21 -8.91
N TRP A 71 -15.17 16.21 -8.53
CA TRP A 71 -14.99 17.57 -9.07
C TRP A 71 -13.65 18.18 -8.69
N VAL A 72 -13.22 18.03 -7.43
CA VAL A 72 -11.91 18.52 -6.98
C VAL A 72 -10.78 17.78 -7.68
N CYS A 73 -10.85 16.45 -7.79
CA CYS A 73 -9.88 15.66 -8.55
C CYS A 73 -9.80 16.09 -10.03
N SER A 74 -10.94 16.41 -10.65
CA SER A 74 -10.97 16.89 -12.04
C SER A 74 -10.28 18.23 -12.20
N VAL A 75 -10.51 19.17 -11.30
CA VAL A 75 -9.85 20.50 -11.32
C VAL A 75 -8.33 20.33 -11.13
N ILE A 76 -7.91 19.52 -10.15
CA ILE A 76 -6.48 19.23 -9.93
C ILE A 76 -5.87 18.60 -11.19
N GLY A 77 -6.56 17.66 -11.82
CA GLY A 77 -6.12 17.01 -13.06
C GLY A 77 -5.92 18.00 -14.21
N VAL A 78 -6.85 18.94 -14.41
CA VAL A 78 -6.74 19.97 -15.45
C VAL A 78 -5.56 20.91 -15.18
N VAL A 79 -5.39 21.34 -13.92
CA VAL A 79 -4.23 22.18 -13.53
C VAL A 79 -2.92 21.44 -13.74
N ALA A 80 -2.84 20.18 -13.33
CA ALA A 80 -1.65 19.34 -13.53
C ALA A 80 -1.33 19.19 -15.03
N LEU A 81 -2.34 18.93 -15.88
CA LEU A 81 -2.18 18.84 -17.32
C LEU A 81 -1.64 20.14 -17.93
N ALA A 82 -2.17 21.28 -17.50
CA ALA A 82 -1.68 22.59 -17.95
C ALA A 82 -0.22 22.82 -17.51
N CYS A 83 0.14 22.49 -16.28
CA CYS A 83 1.52 22.58 -15.78
C CYS A 83 2.48 21.68 -16.57
N ILE A 84 2.08 20.45 -16.85
CA ILE A 84 2.89 19.50 -17.62
C ILE A 84 3.10 20.02 -19.04
N ALA A 85 2.05 20.49 -19.70
CA ALA A 85 2.11 21.00 -21.07
C ALA A 85 3.07 22.20 -21.24
N VAL A 86 3.24 23.00 -20.17
CA VAL A 86 4.12 24.18 -20.20
C VAL A 86 5.55 23.87 -19.71
N ALA A 87 5.69 23.03 -18.67
CA ALA A 87 6.95 22.89 -17.94
C ALA A 87 7.74 21.63 -18.31
N VAL A 88 7.08 20.57 -18.80
CA VAL A 88 7.74 19.30 -19.07
C VAL A 88 8.14 19.22 -20.54
N PRO A 89 9.44 19.02 -20.85
CA PRO A 89 9.88 18.82 -22.24
C PRO A 89 9.32 17.52 -22.80
N GLU A 90 9.08 17.48 -24.12
CA GLU A 90 8.61 16.27 -24.78
C GLU A 90 9.70 15.19 -24.71
N VAL A 91 9.41 14.12 -23.95
CA VAL A 91 10.30 12.97 -23.82
C VAL A 91 9.88 11.93 -24.85
N ARG A 92 10.72 11.70 -25.85
CA ARG A 92 10.49 10.66 -26.87
C ARG A 92 11.38 9.46 -26.60
N ALA A 93 10.80 8.27 -26.65
CA ALA A 93 11.58 7.04 -26.62
C ALA A 93 12.53 6.99 -27.83
N TYR A 94 13.79 6.68 -27.61
CA TYR A 94 14.84 6.68 -28.65
C TYR A 94 14.62 5.62 -29.74
N ARG A 95 13.77 4.61 -29.50
CA ARG A 95 13.35 3.61 -30.49
C ARG A 95 11.89 3.22 -30.25
N SER A 96 11.09 3.29 -31.31
CA SER A 96 9.80 2.62 -31.39
C SER A 96 10.05 1.12 -31.57
N GLU A 97 10.26 0.41 -30.47
CA GLU A 97 10.17 -1.05 -30.50
C GLU A 97 8.73 -1.47 -30.78
N ARG A 98 8.53 -2.62 -31.43
CA ARG A 98 7.18 -3.13 -31.71
C ARG A 98 6.46 -3.34 -30.39
N PHE A 99 5.25 -2.78 -30.27
CA PHE A 99 4.43 -2.96 -29.09
C PHE A 99 4.08 -4.44 -28.90
N ASP A 100 4.44 -4.98 -27.74
CA ASP A 100 4.11 -6.37 -27.38
C ASP A 100 2.66 -6.47 -26.89
N PHE A 101 1.74 -6.65 -27.85
CA PHE A 101 0.33 -6.79 -27.56
C PHE A 101 0.01 -8.09 -26.79
N PRO A 102 0.58 -9.29 -27.14
CA PRO A 102 0.40 -10.50 -26.35
C PRO A 102 0.85 -10.40 -24.92
N GLY A 103 2.05 -9.87 -24.66
CA GLY A 103 2.56 -9.67 -23.32
C GLY A 103 1.70 -8.70 -22.50
N THR A 104 1.24 -7.60 -23.12
CA THR A 104 0.33 -6.65 -22.47
C THR A 104 -0.99 -7.31 -22.06
N VAL A 105 -1.62 -8.07 -22.93
CA VAL A 105 -2.89 -8.76 -22.62
C VAL A 105 -2.70 -9.78 -21.50
N LEU A 106 -1.66 -10.59 -21.56
CA LEU A 106 -1.36 -11.60 -20.54
C LEU A 106 -1.04 -10.97 -19.18
N SER A 107 -0.26 -9.90 -19.15
CA SER A 107 0.07 -9.21 -17.88
C SER A 107 -1.18 -8.57 -17.25
N VAL A 108 -1.99 -7.86 -18.03
CA VAL A 108 -3.23 -7.24 -17.56
C VAL A 108 -4.23 -8.29 -17.07
N ALA A 109 -4.41 -9.37 -17.82
CA ALA A 109 -5.32 -10.46 -17.45
C ALA A 109 -4.82 -11.19 -16.18
N GLY A 110 -3.52 -11.53 -16.13
CA GLY A 110 -2.93 -12.25 -15.00
C GLY A 110 -2.94 -11.44 -13.71
N VAL A 111 -2.47 -10.19 -13.75
CA VAL A 111 -2.47 -9.31 -12.57
C VAL A 111 -3.89 -8.93 -12.18
N GLY A 112 -4.75 -8.59 -13.14
CA GLY A 112 -6.14 -8.23 -12.89
C GLY A 112 -6.91 -9.37 -12.22
N LEU A 113 -6.74 -10.61 -12.69
CA LEU A 113 -7.38 -11.79 -12.10
C LEU A 113 -6.82 -12.13 -10.71
N LEU A 114 -5.51 -11.92 -10.49
CA LEU A 114 -4.87 -12.10 -9.18
C LEU A 114 -5.46 -11.10 -8.16
N VAL A 115 -5.49 -9.82 -8.51
CA VAL A 115 -6.05 -8.76 -7.68
C VAL A 115 -7.54 -8.98 -7.41
N TRP A 116 -8.30 -9.37 -8.44
CA TRP A 116 -9.71 -9.72 -8.29
C TRP A 116 -9.91 -10.87 -7.29
N GLY A 117 -9.14 -11.97 -7.42
CA GLY A 117 -9.24 -13.11 -6.50
C GLY A 117 -8.92 -12.74 -5.05
N ILE A 118 -7.97 -11.80 -4.84
CA ILE A 118 -7.63 -11.30 -3.50
C ILE A 118 -8.75 -10.39 -2.94
N ILE A 119 -9.32 -9.51 -3.76
CA ILE A 119 -10.37 -8.56 -3.35
C ILE A 119 -11.68 -9.29 -3.01
N GLU A 120 -12.07 -10.31 -3.79
CA GLU A 120 -13.32 -11.06 -3.59
C GLU A 120 -13.29 -12.06 -2.41
N ARG A 121 -12.12 -12.23 -1.80
CA ARG A 121 -11.97 -13.14 -0.65
C ARG A 121 -12.95 -12.88 0.50
N PRO A 122 -13.23 -11.66 0.96
CA PRO A 122 -14.19 -11.42 2.03
C PRO A 122 -15.59 -11.92 1.69
N THR A 123 -15.96 -11.91 0.41
CA THR A 123 -17.29 -12.34 -0.07
C THR A 123 -17.40 -13.86 -0.14
N TYR A 124 -16.37 -14.56 -0.62
CA TYR A 124 -16.41 -15.99 -0.90
C TYR A 124 -15.58 -16.85 0.04
N GLY A 125 -14.65 -16.29 0.81
CA GLY A 125 -13.68 -17.01 1.65
C GLY A 125 -12.47 -17.54 0.88
N TRP A 126 -11.35 -17.73 1.61
CA TRP A 126 -10.08 -18.22 1.02
C TRP A 126 -10.19 -19.61 0.36
N LEU A 127 -11.03 -20.49 0.91
CA LEU A 127 -11.17 -21.88 0.45
C LEU A 127 -12.27 -22.05 -0.62
N SER A 128 -12.87 -20.95 -1.09
CA SER A 128 -13.87 -21.04 -2.14
C SER A 128 -13.23 -21.37 -3.49
N TRP A 129 -13.96 -22.12 -4.30
CA TRP A 129 -13.49 -22.49 -5.65
C TRP A 129 -13.30 -21.27 -6.56
N GLN A 130 -14.08 -20.18 -6.33
CA GLN A 130 -13.96 -18.93 -7.07
C GLN A 130 -12.63 -18.24 -6.78
N VAL A 131 -12.25 -18.12 -5.52
CA VAL A 131 -10.99 -17.47 -5.10
C VAL A 131 -9.79 -18.33 -5.47
N ILE A 132 -9.81 -19.62 -5.12
CA ILE A 132 -8.71 -20.55 -5.45
C ILE A 132 -8.56 -20.67 -6.97
N GLY A 133 -9.67 -20.89 -7.69
CA GLY A 133 -9.67 -21.00 -9.15
C GLY A 133 -9.19 -19.73 -9.83
N GLY A 134 -9.61 -18.56 -9.35
CA GLY A 134 -9.16 -17.26 -9.84
C GLY A 134 -7.65 -17.05 -9.62
N ILE A 135 -7.15 -17.32 -8.43
CA ILE A 135 -5.71 -17.21 -8.12
C ILE A 135 -4.88 -18.21 -8.92
N CYS A 136 -5.32 -19.48 -9.01
CA CYS A 136 -4.64 -20.48 -9.82
C CYS A 136 -4.61 -20.11 -11.31
N ALA A 137 -5.73 -19.63 -11.85
CA ALA A 137 -5.79 -19.15 -13.23
C ALA A 137 -4.88 -17.93 -13.45
N ALA A 138 -4.86 -16.98 -12.51
CA ALA A 138 -3.94 -15.84 -12.54
C ALA A 138 -2.47 -16.27 -12.57
N LEU A 139 -2.08 -17.21 -11.71
CA LEU A 139 -0.71 -17.74 -11.66
C LEU A 139 -0.32 -18.48 -12.94
N ILE A 140 -1.27 -19.23 -13.54
CA ILE A 140 -1.05 -19.90 -14.83
C ILE A 140 -0.85 -18.86 -15.94
N ILE A 141 -1.69 -17.82 -16.00
CA ILE A 141 -1.58 -16.75 -17.00
C ILE A 141 -0.24 -16.01 -16.83
N LEU A 142 0.16 -15.70 -15.59
CA LEU A 142 1.44 -15.04 -15.31
C LEU A 142 2.65 -15.96 -15.64
N ALA A 143 2.53 -17.27 -15.45
CA ALA A 143 3.55 -18.22 -15.89
C ALA A 143 3.66 -18.29 -17.41
N VAL A 144 2.52 -18.27 -18.13
CA VAL A 144 2.48 -18.20 -19.59
C VAL A 144 3.06 -16.86 -20.07
N PHE A 145 2.70 -15.75 -19.42
CA PHE A 145 3.32 -14.45 -19.67
C PHE A 145 4.85 -14.51 -19.56
N ALA A 146 5.38 -15.04 -18.45
CA ALA A 146 6.82 -15.15 -18.23
C ALA A 146 7.49 -16.08 -19.29
N ALA A 147 6.82 -17.12 -19.74
CA ALA A 147 7.32 -18.00 -20.79
C ALA A 147 7.33 -17.32 -22.16
N VAL A 148 6.27 -16.58 -22.50
CA VAL A 148 6.16 -15.82 -23.76
C VAL A 148 7.22 -14.72 -23.81
N GLU A 149 7.33 -13.92 -22.74
CA GLU A 149 8.35 -12.84 -22.63
C GLU A 149 9.76 -13.37 -22.72
N GLY A 150 10.04 -14.54 -22.15
CA GLY A 150 11.37 -15.17 -22.22
C GLY A 150 11.78 -15.60 -23.64
N HIS A 151 10.85 -15.65 -24.61
CA HIS A 151 11.08 -16.03 -26.00
C HIS A 151 10.85 -14.89 -27.01
N THR A 152 10.33 -13.75 -26.55
CA THR A 152 10.02 -12.59 -27.39
C THR A 152 11.29 -11.75 -27.65
N HIS A 153 11.51 -11.30 -28.90
CA HIS A 153 12.69 -10.50 -29.26
C HIS A 153 12.64 -9.06 -28.70
N ALA A 154 11.45 -8.53 -28.45
CA ALA A 154 11.22 -7.22 -27.84
C ALA A 154 10.22 -7.36 -26.68
N PRO A 155 10.64 -7.94 -25.56
CA PRO A 155 9.73 -8.24 -24.44
C PRO A 155 9.27 -6.94 -23.77
N LEU A 156 8.03 -6.94 -23.25
CA LEU A 156 7.50 -5.85 -22.45
C LEU A 156 8.34 -5.68 -21.18
N ILE A 157 8.73 -6.82 -20.57
CA ILE A 157 9.58 -6.87 -19.38
C ILE A 157 10.58 -8.00 -19.56
N ASP A 158 11.87 -7.67 -19.45
CA ASP A 158 12.88 -8.73 -19.37
C ASP A 158 12.73 -9.53 -18.07
N VAL A 159 12.11 -10.70 -18.18
CA VAL A 159 11.92 -11.64 -17.05
C VAL A 159 13.25 -12.03 -16.40
N GLY A 160 14.37 -11.94 -17.14
CA GLY A 160 15.71 -12.15 -16.62
C GLY A 160 16.11 -11.16 -15.51
N LEU A 161 15.48 -9.99 -15.45
CA LEU A 161 15.68 -9.00 -14.36
C LEU A 161 15.33 -9.58 -12.98
N PHE A 162 14.32 -10.45 -12.91
CA PHE A 162 13.96 -11.13 -11.65
C PHE A 162 15.01 -12.14 -11.17
N ARG A 163 15.99 -12.52 -11.99
CA ARG A 163 17.15 -13.32 -11.55
C ARG A 163 18.23 -12.45 -10.89
N ARG A 164 18.19 -11.14 -11.09
CA ARG A 164 19.12 -10.22 -10.43
C ARG A 164 18.68 -9.97 -8.99
N ALA A 165 19.52 -10.32 -8.03
CA ALA A 165 19.21 -10.20 -6.60
C ALA A 165 18.76 -8.78 -6.21
N THR A 166 19.40 -7.74 -6.74
CA THR A 166 19.05 -6.33 -6.46
C THR A 166 17.62 -6.01 -6.94
N PHE A 167 17.26 -6.41 -8.17
CA PHE A 167 15.91 -6.19 -8.70
C PHE A 167 14.85 -6.86 -7.85
N THR A 168 15.00 -8.17 -7.61
CA THR A 168 14.02 -8.97 -6.86
C THR A 168 13.90 -8.52 -5.41
N SER A 169 15.03 -8.27 -4.73
CA SER A 169 14.99 -7.83 -3.32
C SER A 169 14.37 -6.44 -3.17
N SER A 170 14.64 -5.52 -4.09
CA SER A 170 14.02 -4.19 -4.11
C SER A 170 12.52 -4.29 -4.36
N THR A 171 12.11 -5.12 -5.33
CA THR A 171 10.70 -5.39 -5.64
C THR A 171 9.96 -5.98 -4.43
N CYS A 172 10.54 -6.97 -3.78
CA CYS A 172 9.98 -7.58 -2.58
C CYS A 172 9.91 -6.59 -1.41
N ALA A 173 10.94 -5.78 -1.20
CA ALA A 173 10.93 -4.76 -0.15
C ALA A 173 9.81 -3.75 -0.35
N ILE A 174 9.58 -3.29 -1.59
CA ILE A 174 8.48 -2.39 -1.95
C ILE A 174 7.13 -3.07 -1.70
N CYS A 175 6.96 -4.33 -2.13
CA CYS A 175 5.73 -5.08 -1.89
C CYS A 175 5.38 -5.17 -0.40
N VAL A 176 6.34 -5.56 0.44
CA VAL A 176 6.16 -5.67 1.89
C VAL A 176 5.92 -4.30 2.54
N ALA A 177 6.58 -3.26 2.07
CA ALA A 177 6.38 -1.91 2.56
C ALA A 177 4.93 -1.44 2.33
N PHE A 178 4.40 -1.65 1.14
CA PHE A 178 3.02 -1.29 0.82
C PHE A 178 1.99 -2.22 1.47
N PHE A 179 2.32 -3.50 1.64
CA PHE A 179 1.53 -4.42 2.47
C PHE A 179 1.35 -3.87 3.89
N CYS A 180 2.44 -3.50 4.55
CA CYS A 180 2.38 -2.92 5.89
C CYS A 180 1.64 -1.58 5.91
N LEU A 181 1.89 -0.70 4.93
CA LEU A 181 1.27 0.63 4.86
C LEU A 181 -0.24 0.56 4.73
N PHE A 182 -0.76 -0.17 3.74
CA PHE A 182 -2.20 -0.25 3.49
C PHE A 182 -2.94 -1.01 4.59
N GLY A 183 -2.31 -2.07 5.12
CA GLY A 183 -2.81 -2.75 6.31
C GLY A 183 -2.87 -1.84 7.53
N PHE A 184 -1.84 -1.01 7.75
CA PHE A 184 -1.81 -0.02 8.82
C PHE A 184 -2.91 1.04 8.65
N ILE A 185 -3.09 1.58 7.45
CA ILE A 185 -4.15 2.54 7.14
C ILE A 185 -5.53 1.94 7.43
N PHE A 186 -5.76 0.69 6.98
CA PHE A 186 -7.01 -0.03 7.19
C PHE A 186 -7.35 -0.18 8.68
N ILE A 187 -6.39 -0.64 9.49
CA ILE A 187 -6.57 -0.83 10.94
C ILE A 187 -6.72 0.52 11.65
N THR A 188 -5.85 1.47 11.35
CA THR A 188 -5.84 2.78 12.01
C THR A 188 -7.13 3.54 11.77
N THR A 189 -7.68 3.47 10.54
CA THR A 189 -8.95 4.10 10.20
C THR A 189 -10.10 3.53 11.02
N GLN A 190 -10.18 2.19 11.12
CA GLN A 190 -11.21 1.54 11.94
C GLN A 190 -11.04 1.86 13.44
N TRP A 191 -9.81 1.86 13.94
CA TRP A 191 -9.54 2.19 15.33
C TRP A 191 -9.97 3.62 15.68
N PHE A 192 -9.63 4.62 14.86
CA PHE A 192 -10.07 6.00 15.09
C PHE A 192 -11.58 6.16 14.98
N GLN A 193 -12.20 5.61 13.94
CA GLN A 193 -13.63 5.81 13.69
C GLN A 193 -14.52 4.94 14.57
N ALA A 194 -14.20 3.65 14.74
CA ALA A 194 -15.02 2.73 15.52
C ALA A 194 -14.77 2.86 17.02
N LEU A 195 -13.53 2.85 17.50
CA LEU A 195 -13.23 2.84 18.93
C LEU A 195 -13.18 4.25 19.52
N ARG A 196 -12.52 5.19 18.83
CA ARG A 196 -12.38 6.57 19.33
C ARG A 196 -13.54 7.48 18.93
N GLY A 197 -14.42 7.06 18.02
CA GLY A 197 -15.56 7.84 17.57
C GLY A 197 -15.21 9.06 16.74
N TYR A 198 -14.04 9.10 16.12
CA TYR A 198 -13.59 10.22 15.30
C TYR A 198 -14.40 10.28 14.00
N THR A 199 -14.67 11.50 13.52
CA THR A 199 -15.17 11.72 12.15
C THR A 199 -14.08 11.40 11.12
N ALA A 200 -14.46 11.32 9.85
CA ALA A 200 -13.50 11.14 8.77
C ALA A 200 -12.42 12.25 8.75
N LEU A 201 -12.81 13.50 8.97
CA LEU A 201 -11.89 14.63 9.04
C LEU A 201 -10.98 14.57 10.27
N GLN A 202 -11.53 14.24 11.44
CA GLN A 202 -10.73 14.07 12.66
C GLN A 202 -9.70 12.95 12.51
N THR A 203 -10.09 11.84 11.88
CA THR A 203 -9.18 10.74 11.54
C THR A 203 -8.07 11.21 10.61
N ALA A 204 -8.40 11.96 9.56
CA ALA A 204 -7.43 12.51 8.63
C ALA A 204 -6.43 13.46 9.31
N VAL A 205 -6.91 14.35 10.18
CA VAL A 205 -6.05 15.26 10.96
C VAL A 205 -5.16 14.47 11.93
N ALA A 206 -5.71 13.43 12.55
CA ALA A 206 -4.96 12.57 13.47
C ALA A 206 -3.85 11.75 12.75
N THR A 207 -3.88 11.61 11.43
CA THR A 207 -2.81 10.95 10.65
C THR A 207 -1.73 11.91 10.14
N LEU A 208 -1.83 13.22 10.38
CA LEU A 208 -0.82 14.20 9.96
C LEU A 208 0.63 13.91 10.43
N PRO A 209 0.88 13.37 11.64
CA PRO A 209 2.25 13.01 12.02
C PRO A 209 2.94 12.07 11.06
N PHE A 210 2.19 11.14 10.44
CA PHE A 210 2.72 10.27 9.38
C PHE A 210 3.23 11.10 8.19
N ALA A 211 2.43 12.05 7.71
CA ALA A 211 2.79 12.89 6.57
C ALA A 211 4.01 13.77 6.84
N VAL A 212 4.08 14.36 8.03
CA VAL A 212 5.20 15.23 8.43
C VAL A 212 6.51 14.43 8.42
N VAL A 213 6.52 13.24 9.01
CA VAL A 213 7.72 12.38 9.02
C VAL A 213 8.07 11.90 7.61
N MET A 214 7.07 11.50 6.81
CA MET A 214 7.29 11.10 5.42
C MET A 214 7.92 12.23 4.61
N ALA A 215 7.39 13.44 4.68
CA ALA A 215 7.90 14.62 3.98
C ALA A 215 9.32 15.01 4.46
N ALA A 216 9.63 14.80 5.73
CA ALA A 216 10.94 15.10 6.28
C ALA A 216 12.02 14.06 5.88
N VAL A 217 11.67 12.78 5.80
CA VAL A 217 12.65 11.70 5.61
C VAL A 217 12.83 11.34 4.13
N ALA A 218 11.76 11.28 3.34
CA ALA A 218 11.79 10.77 1.97
C ALA A 218 12.79 11.50 1.03
N PRO A 219 12.94 12.85 1.06
CA PRO A 219 13.86 13.54 0.18
C PRO A 219 15.33 13.15 0.38
N PHE A 220 15.67 12.69 1.58
CA PHE A 220 17.05 12.34 1.96
C PHE A 220 17.31 10.84 1.91
N ALA A 221 16.27 10.01 1.85
CA ALA A 221 16.39 8.56 1.97
C ALA A 221 17.29 7.93 0.90
N THR A 222 17.14 8.35 -0.37
CA THR A 222 17.97 7.85 -1.47
C THR A 222 19.41 8.32 -1.37
N GLN A 223 19.66 9.55 -0.90
CA GLN A 223 21.02 10.04 -0.65
C GLN A 223 21.68 9.28 0.50
N LEU A 224 20.90 8.98 1.52
CA LEU A 224 21.34 8.16 2.65
C LEU A 224 21.73 6.75 2.18
N ALA A 225 20.94 6.16 1.26
CA ALA A 225 21.24 4.86 0.68
C ALA A 225 22.54 4.87 -0.15
N LYS A 226 22.81 5.94 -0.89
CA LYS A 226 24.09 6.10 -1.59
C LYS A 226 25.28 6.24 -0.66
N ARG A 227 25.10 6.86 0.51
CA ARG A 227 26.18 7.04 1.49
C ARG A 227 26.42 5.78 2.34
N PHE A 228 25.37 5.09 2.81
CA PHE A 228 25.44 3.97 3.73
C PHE A 228 25.18 2.60 3.08
N GLY A 229 24.84 2.60 1.79
CA GLY A 229 24.47 1.42 1.01
C GLY A 229 22.95 1.12 1.06
N TYR A 230 22.41 0.67 -0.08
CA TYR A 230 20.99 0.29 -0.21
C TYR A 230 20.58 -0.79 0.78
N ARG A 231 21.47 -1.77 1.00
CA ARG A 231 21.31 -2.84 1.97
C ARG A 231 20.94 -2.31 3.36
N SER A 232 21.74 -1.39 3.91
CA SER A 232 21.55 -0.88 5.27
C SER A 232 20.29 -0.05 5.39
N VAL A 233 20.02 0.83 4.43
CA VAL A 233 18.89 1.78 4.50
C VAL A 233 17.57 1.07 4.30
N VAL A 234 17.44 0.19 3.29
CA VAL A 234 16.21 -0.55 3.02
C VAL A 234 15.89 -1.52 4.17
N SER A 235 16.90 -2.26 4.68
CA SER A 235 16.69 -3.17 5.82
C SER A 235 16.30 -2.40 7.08
N THR A 236 16.89 -1.23 7.35
CA THR A 236 16.50 -0.37 8.48
C THR A 236 15.05 0.10 8.30
N GLY A 237 14.64 0.47 7.09
CA GLY A 237 13.25 0.81 6.79
C GLY A 237 12.28 -0.33 7.11
N LEU A 238 12.60 -1.57 6.69
CA LEU A 238 11.80 -2.76 7.02
C LEU A 238 11.77 -3.06 8.53
N LEU A 239 12.87 -2.83 9.24
CA LEU A 239 12.90 -2.94 10.71
C LEU A 239 12.00 -1.89 11.38
N PHE A 240 11.94 -0.67 10.85
CA PHE A 240 11.02 0.36 11.36
C PHE A 240 9.57 -0.02 11.12
N LEU A 241 9.23 -0.62 9.97
CA LEU A 241 7.89 -1.16 9.72
C LEU A 241 7.55 -2.28 10.70
N SER A 242 8.47 -3.22 10.88
CA SER A 242 8.30 -4.31 11.86
C SER A 242 8.11 -3.77 13.28
N ALA A 243 8.93 -2.80 13.71
CA ALA A 243 8.81 -2.15 15.01
C ALA A 243 7.48 -1.41 15.17
N SER A 244 7.01 -0.69 14.13
CA SER A 244 5.71 -0.03 14.14
C SER A 244 4.57 -1.03 14.35
N MET A 245 4.57 -2.14 13.59
CA MET A 245 3.58 -3.20 13.74
C MET A 245 3.66 -3.88 15.11
N PHE A 246 4.88 -4.11 15.61
CA PHE A 246 5.10 -4.67 16.95
C PHE A 246 4.52 -3.76 18.05
N VAL A 247 4.72 -2.45 17.97
CA VAL A 247 4.15 -1.52 18.94
C VAL A 247 2.62 -1.64 18.97
N VAL A 248 1.96 -1.74 17.80
CA VAL A 248 0.50 -1.93 17.76
C VAL A 248 0.06 -3.17 18.50
N THR A 249 0.85 -4.27 18.50
CA THR A 249 0.50 -5.50 19.26
C THR A 249 0.54 -5.32 20.78
N ARG A 250 1.00 -4.17 21.29
CA ARG A 250 1.10 -3.87 22.72
C ARG A 250 0.18 -2.73 23.16
N VAL A 251 -0.68 -2.28 22.26
CA VAL A 251 -1.54 -1.12 22.47
C VAL A 251 -2.95 -1.54 22.84
N ASP A 252 -3.55 -0.84 23.82
CA ASP A 252 -4.94 -1.00 24.18
C ASP A 252 -5.84 0.01 23.46
N ALA A 253 -7.16 -0.20 23.47
CA ALA A 253 -8.14 0.67 22.85
C ALA A 253 -8.04 2.15 23.32
N HIS A 254 -7.58 2.38 24.55
CA HIS A 254 -7.49 3.71 25.20
C HIS A 254 -6.07 4.27 25.28
N CYS A 255 -5.12 3.77 24.50
CA CYS A 255 -3.74 4.24 24.53
C CYS A 255 -3.60 5.74 24.27
N SER A 256 -2.49 6.31 24.76
CA SER A 256 -2.18 7.72 24.54
C SER A 256 -1.86 8.00 23.07
N TYR A 257 -2.54 9.02 22.51
CA TYR A 257 -2.27 9.46 21.14
C TYR A 257 -0.81 9.94 20.98
N TRP A 258 -0.33 10.82 21.87
CA TRP A 258 1.00 11.43 21.74
C TRP A 258 2.16 10.48 22.04
N PHE A 259 1.99 9.57 23.01
CA PHE A 259 3.09 8.70 23.46
C PHE A 259 3.12 7.34 22.79
N VAL A 260 2.03 6.95 22.11
CA VAL A 260 1.94 5.64 21.45
C VAL A 260 1.61 5.77 19.98
N VAL A 261 0.50 6.43 19.62
CA VAL A 261 0.02 6.48 18.24
C VAL A 261 0.98 7.30 17.35
N VAL A 262 1.39 8.49 17.79
CA VAL A 262 2.32 9.35 17.03
C VAL A 262 3.68 8.69 16.81
N PRO A 263 4.36 8.10 17.80
CA PRO A 263 5.60 7.34 17.56
C PRO A 263 5.41 6.15 16.61
N THR A 264 4.30 5.43 16.72
CA THR A 264 3.99 4.32 15.81
C THR A 264 3.84 4.79 14.37
N MET A 265 3.11 5.90 14.14
CA MET A 265 2.99 6.54 12.83
C MET A 265 4.33 7.06 12.31
N ALA A 266 5.17 7.61 13.19
CA ALA A 266 6.50 8.09 12.82
C ALA A 266 7.42 6.95 12.37
N LEU A 267 7.40 5.81 13.07
CA LEU A 267 8.14 4.60 12.67
C LEU A 267 7.65 4.08 11.33
N MET A 268 6.32 4.01 11.13
CA MET A 268 5.73 3.57 9.86
C MET A 268 6.15 4.50 8.71
N ALA A 269 6.02 5.80 8.87
CA ALA A 269 6.35 6.80 7.85
C ALA A 269 7.85 6.80 7.52
N ALA A 270 8.71 6.76 8.53
CA ALA A 270 10.16 6.69 8.34
C ALA A 270 10.55 5.38 7.64
N GLY A 271 9.93 4.25 8.02
CA GLY A 271 10.14 2.96 7.38
C GLY A 271 9.80 2.99 5.89
N ILE A 272 8.62 3.48 5.53
CA ILE A 272 8.20 3.64 4.13
C ILE A 272 9.15 4.56 3.36
N ALA A 273 9.51 5.72 3.94
CA ALA A 273 10.40 6.68 3.31
C ALA A 273 11.79 6.10 3.01
N LEU A 274 12.34 5.30 3.95
CA LEU A 274 13.64 4.63 3.80
C LEU A 274 13.62 3.46 2.80
N ILE A 275 12.45 2.99 2.39
CA ILE A 275 12.31 1.89 1.42
C ILE A 275 11.91 2.45 0.05
N GLN A 276 10.87 3.27 -0.03
CA GLN A 276 10.23 3.65 -1.28
C GLN A 276 11.19 4.28 -2.27
N GLY A 277 11.92 5.32 -1.88
CA GLY A 277 12.89 5.99 -2.75
C GLY A 277 14.12 5.12 -3.07
N PRO A 278 14.85 4.63 -2.03
CA PRO A 278 16.03 3.82 -2.22
C PRO A 278 15.80 2.51 -2.98
N ALA A 279 14.75 1.75 -2.67
CA ALA A 279 14.48 0.50 -3.37
C ALA A 279 14.05 0.74 -4.82
N THR A 280 13.29 1.82 -5.10
CA THR A 280 12.95 2.22 -6.47
C THR A 280 14.20 2.64 -7.25
N ASP A 281 15.10 3.42 -6.66
CA ASP A 281 16.36 3.84 -7.30
C ASP A 281 17.26 2.62 -7.58
N ALA A 282 17.39 1.70 -6.62
CA ALA A 282 18.13 0.46 -6.78
C ALA A 282 17.53 -0.44 -7.87
N LEU A 283 16.21 -0.57 -7.93
CA LEU A 283 15.50 -1.32 -8.97
C LEU A 283 15.78 -0.72 -10.34
N MET A 284 15.57 0.59 -10.48
CA MET A 284 15.75 1.30 -11.74
C MET A 284 17.21 1.35 -12.23
N SER A 285 18.19 1.24 -11.34
CA SER A 285 19.62 1.17 -11.71
C SER A 285 20.00 -0.15 -12.39
N THR A 286 19.17 -1.19 -12.28
CA THR A 286 19.43 -2.49 -12.92
C THR A 286 18.82 -2.62 -14.31
N VAL A 287 18.06 -1.64 -14.76
CA VAL A 287 17.25 -1.68 -15.98
C VAL A 287 17.87 -0.79 -17.04
N PRO A 288 17.94 -1.25 -18.31
CA PRO A 288 18.36 -0.39 -19.44
C PRO A 288 17.37 0.77 -19.65
N GLU A 289 17.85 1.87 -20.19
CA GLU A 289 17.05 3.07 -20.47
C GLU A 289 15.83 2.79 -21.35
N SER A 290 15.97 1.92 -22.33
CA SER A 290 14.90 1.50 -23.22
C SER A 290 13.73 0.81 -22.51
N SER A 291 13.97 0.23 -21.33
CA SER A 291 12.97 -0.54 -20.55
C SER A 291 12.50 0.17 -19.28
N THR A 292 12.87 1.45 -19.09
CA THR A 292 12.55 2.23 -17.88
C THR A 292 11.03 2.35 -17.66
N GLY A 293 10.24 2.53 -18.71
CA GLY A 293 8.79 2.61 -18.63
C GLY A 293 8.17 1.30 -18.11
N ALA A 294 8.63 0.16 -18.63
CA ALA A 294 8.18 -1.15 -18.20
C ALA A 294 8.56 -1.43 -16.73
N ALA A 295 9.79 -1.13 -16.34
CA ALA A 295 10.24 -1.27 -14.96
C ALA A 295 9.47 -0.37 -13.99
N SER A 296 9.10 0.85 -14.41
CA SER A 296 8.23 1.75 -13.65
C SER A 296 6.83 1.14 -13.46
N ALA A 297 6.25 0.56 -14.51
CA ALA A 297 4.97 -0.13 -14.43
C ALA A 297 5.01 -1.34 -13.48
N VAL A 298 6.11 -2.13 -13.51
CA VAL A 298 6.33 -3.22 -12.54
C VAL A 298 6.38 -2.69 -11.12
N ASN A 299 7.16 -1.63 -10.89
CA ASN A 299 7.29 -1.01 -9.57
C ASN A 299 5.93 -0.57 -9.01
N ASP A 300 5.08 0.01 -9.82
CA ASP A 300 3.75 0.47 -9.41
C ASP A 300 2.77 -0.71 -9.23
N THR A 301 2.80 -1.69 -10.13
CA THR A 301 2.02 -2.93 -10.00
C THR A 301 2.32 -3.66 -8.68
N ILE A 302 3.59 -3.76 -8.30
CA ILE A 302 4.01 -4.42 -7.06
C ILE A 302 3.52 -3.65 -5.81
N ARG A 303 3.46 -2.33 -5.87
CA ARG A 303 2.86 -1.51 -4.80
C ARG A 303 1.38 -1.83 -4.62
N GLU A 304 0.64 -1.87 -5.72
CA GLU A 304 -0.80 -2.18 -5.70
C GLU A 304 -1.07 -3.61 -5.22
N ILE A 305 -0.29 -4.59 -5.68
CA ILE A 305 -0.37 -5.98 -5.19
C ILE A 305 -0.06 -6.02 -3.68
N GLY A 306 1.02 -5.37 -3.25
CA GLY A 306 1.39 -5.30 -1.84
C GLY A 306 0.27 -4.68 -1.00
N GLY A 307 -0.25 -3.54 -1.42
CA GLY A 307 -1.35 -2.84 -0.74
C GLY A 307 -2.63 -3.68 -0.66
N THR A 308 -3.03 -4.29 -1.76
CA THR A 308 -4.21 -5.17 -1.83
C THR A 308 -4.05 -6.38 -0.91
N LEU A 309 -2.89 -7.05 -0.95
CA LEU A 309 -2.57 -8.14 -0.04
C LEU A 309 -2.58 -7.71 1.43
N GLY A 310 -2.06 -6.51 1.72
CA GLY A 310 -2.05 -5.95 3.07
C GLY A 310 -3.45 -5.82 3.65
N VAL A 311 -4.36 -5.16 2.94
CA VAL A 311 -5.76 -5.03 3.36
C VAL A 311 -6.45 -6.38 3.42
N ALA A 312 -6.27 -7.24 2.43
CA ALA A 312 -6.92 -8.54 2.38
C ALA A 312 -6.47 -9.48 3.50
N VAL A 313 -5.17 -9.60 3.76
CA VAL A 313 -4.62 -10.50 4.79
C VAL A 313 -4.94 -9.97 6.18
N MET A 314 -4.69 -8.68 6.43
CA MET A 314 -4.97 -8.09 7.75
C MET A 314 -6.46 -8.01 8.03
N GLY A 315 -7.29 -7.64 7.07
CA GLY A 315 -8.74 -7.69 7.17
C GLY A 315 -9.27 -9.11 7.40
N SER A 316 -8.63 -10.10 6.75
CA SER A 316 -8.93 -11.52 6.97
C SER A 316 -8.62 -11.98 8.39
N ALA A 317 -7.43 -11.62 8.88
CA ALA A 317 -7.04 -11.97 10.25
C ALA A 317 -8.04 -11.38 11.27
N ILE A 318 -8.43 -10.12 11.06
CA ILE A 318 -9.45 -9.47 11.92
C ILE A 318 -10.80 -10.20 11.81
N SER A 319 -11.28 -10.46 10.60
CA SER A 319 -12.57 -11.14 10.38
C SER A 319 -12.59 -12.59 10.87
N SER A 320 -11.45 -13.22 11.10
CA SER A 320 -11.38 -14.58 11.64
C SER A 320 -11.36 -14.60 13.16
N VAL A 321 -10.74 -13.61 13.79
CA VAL A 321 -10.53 -13.59 15.26
C VAL A 321 -11.63 -12.79 15.97
N TYR A 322 -12.06 -11.67 15.39
CA TYR A 322 -13.00 -10.75 16.03
C TYR A 322 -14.37 -11.39 16.36
N PRO A 323 -15.04 -12.12 15.43
CA PRO A 323 -16.35 -12.72 15.72
C PRO A 323 -16.28 -13.75 16.83
N ASP A 324 -15.28 -14.63 16.82
CA ASP A 324 -15.13 -15.70 17.81
C ASP A 324 -14.92 -15.12 19.22
N GLU A 325 -13.98 -14.17 19.37
CA GLU A 325 -13.73 -13.53 20.67
C GLU A 325 -14.90 -12.66 21.14
N LEU A 326 -15.63 -12.01 20.23
CA LEU A 326 -16.81 -11.25 20.61
C LEU A 326 -17.94 -12.17 21.06
N SER A 327 -18.20 -13.25 20.34
CA SER A 327 -19.20 -14.26 20.69
C SER A 327 -18.95 -14.86 22.07
N ASP A 328 -17.69 -15.23 22.34
CA ASP A 328 -17.30 -15.76 23.66
C ASP A 328 -17.50 -14.70 24.76
N SER A 329 -17.16 -13.46 24.52
CA SER A 329 -17.33 -12.35 25.47
C SER A 329 -18.80 -12.00 25.72
N LEU A 330 -19.70 -12.23 24.77
CA LEU A 330 -21.12 -11.96 24.87
C LEU A 330 -21.93 -13.15 25.37
N SER A 331 -21.37 -14.35 25.47
CA SER A 331 -22.06 -15.62 25.79
C SER A 331 -22.78 -15.63 27.14
N GLY A 332 -22.45 -14.74 28.07
CA GLY A 332 -23.10 -14.57 29.36
C GLY A 332 -24.17 -13.48 29.43
N LEU A 333 -24.35 -12.70 28.36
CA LEU A 333 -25.25 -11.55 28.32
C LEU A 333 -26.56 -11.91 27.63
N GLN A 334 -27.71 -11.48 28.21
CA GLN A 334 -29.03 -11.67 27.60
C GLN A 334 -29.24 -10.68 26.42
N ILE A 335 -28.50 -10.89 25.34
CA ILE A 335 -28.61 -10.09 24.13
C ILE A 335 -29.38 -10.90 23.08
N PRO A 336 -30.35 -10.30 22.35
CA PRO A 336 -31.00 -10.98 21.24
C PRO A 336 -29.97 -11.46 20.20
N SER A 337 -30.10 -12.72 19.77
CA SER A 337 -29.14 -13.36 18.83
C SER A 337 -28.98 -12.62 17.52
N SER A 338 -30.00 -11.90 17.05
CA SER A 338 -29.91 -11.04 15.85
C SER A 338 -28.99 -9.84 16.04
N ILE A 339 -28.96 -9.27 17.26
CA ILE A 339 -28.11 -8.13 17.59
C ILE A 339 -26.66 -8.62 17.78
N ALA A 340 -26.46 -9.73 18.49
CA ALA A 340 -25.14 -10.34 18.66
C ALA A 340 -24.51 -10.66 17.32
N LYS A 341 -25.24 -11.34 16.43
CA LYS A 341 -24.75 -11.69 15.09
C LYS A 341 -24.42 -10.47 14.24
N ALA A 342 -25.24 -9.41 14.28
CA ALA A 342 -24.96 -8.18 13.56
C ALA A 342 -23.73 -7.43 14.15
N ALA A 343 -23.42 -7.57 15.43
CA ALA A 343 -22.21 -7.03 16.03
C ALA A 343 -20.96 -7.85 15.64
N GLU A 344 -21.09 -9.15 15.44
CA GLU A 344 -20.02 -10.05 14.97
C GLU A 344 -19.61 -9.77 13.52
N ASP A 345 -20.51 -9.24 12.68
CA ASP A 345 -20.20 -8.95 11.27
C ASP A 345 -19.06 -7.92 11.10
N SER A 346 -19.01 -6.87 11.92
CA SER A 346 -17.90 -5.93 11.95
C SER A 346 -17.95 -4.99 13.16
N VAL A 347 -16.79 -4.41 13.52
CA VAL A 347 -16.70 -3.41 14.60
C VAL A 347 -17.54 -2.16 14.30
N MET A 348 -17.69 -1.78 13.05
CA MET A 348 -18.54 -0.64 12.64
C MET A 348 -20.02 -0.96 12.80
N ALA A 349 -20.44 -2.18 12.44
CA ALA A 349 -21.81 -2.65 12.66
C ALA A 349 -22.12 -2.72 14.16
N ALA A 350 -21.22 -3.28 14.97
CA ALA A 350 -21.34 -3.29 16.43
C ALA A 350 -21.58 -1.89 16.99
N LYS A 351 -20.79 -0.90 16.55
CA LYS A 351 -20.93 0.49 17.00
C LYS A 351 -22.27 1.13 16.63
N SER A 352 -22.81 0.82 15.46
CA SER A 352 -24.12 1.33 15.03
C SER A 352 -25.28 0.80 15.88
N ILE A 353 -25.10 -0.37 16.51
CA ILE A 353 -26.09 -1.03 17.35
C ILE A 353 -26.05 -0.56 18.81
N LEU A 354 -24.88 -0.15 19.31
CA LEU A 354 -24.69 0.28 20.70
C LEU A 354 -25.73 1.28 21.22
N PRO A 355 -26.16 2.32 20.46
CA PRO A 355 -27.16 3.28 20.91
C PRO A 355 -28.55 2.64 21.17
N HIS A 356 -28.84 1.51 20.54
CA HIS A 356 -30.12 0.81 20.63
C HIS A 356 -30.19 -0.20 21.78
N LEU A 357 -29.04 -0.44 22.46
CA LEU A 357 -28.98 -1.37 23.60
C LEU A 357 -29.42 -0.69 24.90
N PRO A 358 -30.05 -1.47 25.85
CA PRO A 358 -30.33 -1.02 27.21
C PRO A 358 -29.06 -0.50 27.88
N ALA A 359 -29.19 0.59 28.66
CA ALA A 359 -28.07 1.26 29.33
C ALA A 359 -27.23 0.31 30.21
N GLY A 360 -27.88 -0.69 30.85
CA GLY A 360 -27.20 -1.62 31.74
C GLY A 360 -26.20 -2.59 31.07
N ILE A 361 -26.36 -2.85 29.78
CA ILE A 361 -25.46 -3.78 29.04
C ILE A 361 -24.59 -3.06 28.01
N ARG A 362 -24.93 -1.81 27.67
CA ARG A 362 -24.22 -1.05 26.63
C ARG A 362 -22.73 -0.94 26.89
N GLN A 363 -22.34 -0.56 28.11
CA GLN A 363 -20.93 -0.38 28.47
C GLN A 363 -20.16 -1.70 28.39
N THR A 364 -20.76 -2.81 28.84
CA THR A 364 -20.15 -4.14 28.78
C THR A 364 -19.95 -4.57 27.33
N VAL A 365 -20.96 -4.39 26.47
CA VAL A 365 -20.86 -4.70 25.04
C VAL A 365 -19.81 -3.84 24.36
N GLU A 366 -19.76 -2.55 24.62
CA GLU A 366 -18.76 -1.65 24.06
C GLU A 366 -17.34 -2.04 24.47
N GLN A 367 -17.15 -2.45 25.72
CA GLN A 367 -15.86 -2.95 26.20
C GLN A 367 -15.49 -4.28 25.54
N SER A 368 -16.43 -5.22 25.40
CA SER A 368 -16.22 -6.49 24.69
C SER A 368 -15.83 -6.26 23.23
N VAL A 369 -16.57 -5.41 22.51
CA VAL A 369 -16.29 -5.03 21.13
C VAL A 369 -14.88 -4.45 21.00
N SER A 370 -14.51 -3.53 21.90
CA SER A 370 -13.19 -2.89 21.87
C SER A 370 -12.07 -3.90 22.15
N THR A 371 -12.24 -4.78 23.13
CA THR A 371 -11.24 -5.80 23.49
C THR A 371 -11.07 -6.83 22.36
N SER A 372 -12.17 -7.37 21.83
CA SER A 372 -12.14 -8.34 20.73
C SER A 372 -11.54 -7.75 19.44
N PHE A 373 -11.85 -6.49 19.14
CA PHE A 373 -11.25 -5.81 17.99
C PHE A 373 -9.73 -5.61 18.18
N MET A 374 -9.28 -5.24 19.37
CA MET A 374 -7.84 -5.06 19.64
C MET A 374 -7.10 -6.40 19.57
N SER A 375 -7.66 -7.48 20.11
CA SER A 375 -7.07 -8.82 20.01
C SER A 375 -6.92 -9.26 18.54
N ALA A 376 -7.97 -9.11 17.75
CA ALA A 376 -7.95 -9.39 16.31
C ALA A 376 -6.92 -8.52 15.57
N THR A 377 -6.80 -7.24 15.94
CA THR A 377 -5.80 -6.32 15.41
C THR A 377 -4.39 -6.78 15.77
N HIS A 378 -4.16 -7.23 17.00
CA HIS A 378 -2.86 -7.76 17.43
C HIS A 378 -2.45 -8.97 16.59
N ALA A 379 -3.37 -9.91 16.34
CA ALA A 379 -3.10 -11.08 15.48
C ALA A 379 -2.69 -10.66 14.06
N ALA A 380 -3.40 -9.71 13.46
CA ALA A 380 -3.08 -9.15 12.14
C ALA A 380 -1.70 -8.46 12.12
N CYS A 381 -1.40 -7.66 13.15
CA CYS A 381 -0.13 -6.94 13.25
C CYS A 381 1.07 -7.88 13.47
N TRP A 382 0.89 -9.01 14.15
CA TRP A 382 1.94 -10.02 14.27
C TRP A 382 2.34 -10.61 12.91
N ILE A 383 1.38 -10.84 12.01
CA ILE A 383 1.67 -11.31 10.64
C ILE A 383 2.53 -10.29 9.90
N ALA A 384 2.13 -9.01 9.92
CA ALA A 384 2.87 -7.95 9.26
C ALA A 384 4.26 -7.70 9.87
N CYS A 385 4.37 -7.77 11.20
CA CYS A 385 5.63 -7.66 11.93
C CYS A 385 6.62 -8.77 11.51
N ALA A 386 6.17 -10.03 11.53
CA ALA A 386 7.00 -11.17 11.15
C ALA A 386 7.42 -11.10 9.67
N LEU A 387 6.51 -10.71 8.78
CA LEU A 387 6.79 -10.55 7.36
C LEU A 387 7.84 -9.47 7.13
N ALA A 388 7.67 -8.28 7.71
CA ALA A 388 8.62 -7.17 7.58
C ALA A 388 10.01 -7.54 8.13
N LEU A 389 10.07 -8.26 9.26
CA LEU A 389 11.32 -8.73 9.85
C LEU A 389 12.02 -9.76 8.96
N ALA A 390 11.28 -10.74 8.44
CA ALA A 390 11.83 -11.76 7.54
C ALA A 390 12.44 -11.12 6.28
N PHE A 391 11.74 -10.15 5.68
CA PHE A 391 12.23 -9.43 4.51
C PHE A 391 13.36 -8.43 4.84
N ALA A 392 13.42 -7.87 6.05
CA ALA A 392 14.58 -7.11 6.49
C ALA A 392 15.85 -7.96 6.49
N LEU A 393 15.77 -9.19 6.99
CA LEU A 393 16.87 -10.14 6.97
C LEU A 393 17.22 -10.57 5.54
N LEU A 394 16.23 -10.85 4.70
CA LEU A 394 16.43 -11.19 3.30
C LEU A 394 17.16 -10.05 2.55
N CYS A 395 16.68 -8.82 2.66
CA CYS A 395 17.32 -7.65 2.03
C CYS A 395 18.72 -7.41 2.58
N TRP A 396 18.95 -7.65 3.86
CA TRP A 396 20.28 -7.58 4.45
C TRP A 396 21.27 -8.57 3.85
N ILE A 397 20.82 -9.73 3.39
CA ILE A 397 21.68 -10.74 2.78
C ILE A 397 21.88 -10.47 1.28
N THR A 398 20.84 -10.04 0.58
CA THR A 398 20.76 -10.04 -0.89
C THR A 398 21.08 -8.70 -1.56
N LEU A 399 20.83 -7.56 -0.87
CA LEU A 399 21.15 -6.24 -1.43
C LEU A 399 22.65 -5.92 -1.38
N PRO A 400 23.19 -5.17 -2.35
CA PRO A 400 24.60 -4.78 -2.36
C PRO A 400 24.92 -3.80 -1.23
N LYS A 401 26.13 -3.93 -0.67
CA LYS A 401 26.62 -3.03 0.40
C LYS A 401 26.87 -1.60 -0.08
N HIS A 402 27.37 -1.46 -1.28
CA HIS A 402 27.63 -0.17 -1.94
C HIS A 402 27.22 -0.26 -3.40
N ASP A 403 26.95 0.89 -4.01
CA ASP A 403 26.78 1.02 -5.44
C ASP A 403 28.10 0.56 -6.09
N SER A 404 28.14 -0.67 -6.58
CA SER A 404 29.25 -1.13 -7.38
C SER A 404 29.12 -0.43 -8.74
N GLY A 405 29.67 0.78 -8.82
CA GLY A 405 29.77 1.57 -10.04
C GLY A 405 30.63 0.92 -11.13
N ASN A 406 30.69 -0.39 -11.15
CA ASN A 406 31.27 -1.24 -12.18
C ASN A 406 30.23 -2.23 -12.65
N LEU A 407 29.33 -1.79 -13.53
CA LEU A 407 28.73 -2.71 -14.48
C LEU A 407 29.85 -3.05 -15.50
N PRO A 408 30.15 -4.33 -15.79
CA PRO A 408 30.99 -4.68 -16.92
C PRO A 408 30.30 -4.15 -18.17
N GLN A 409 31.06 -3.40 -18.97
CA GLN A 409 30.69 -2.90 -20.31
C GLN A 409 30.26 -4.04 -21.22
#